data_03076067810d6e5fff2eac2773529e87
#
_entry.id   03076067810d6e5fff2eac2773529e87
#
_cell.length_a   1.000
_cell.length_b   1.000
_cell.length_c   1.000
_cell.angle_alpha   90.00
_cell.angle_beta   90.00
_cell.angle_gamma   90.00
#
_symmetry.space_group_name_H-M   'P 1'
#
loop_
_entity.id
_entity.type
_entity.pdbx_description
1 polymer ?
#
loop_
_entity_poly.entity_id
_entity_poly.type
_entity_poly.pdbx_seq_one_letter_code
_entity_poly.pdbx_strand_id
1 'polypeptide(L)'
;PRTGGVGSVGVITMHLDWTQRIKEDGLKVTIITFGSRKAEGSPYRELSEEALEAIQHDINAMGELFVNTVARNRGMSAKVIKNTQAACYMAADGVEIGLADEVCTPDAAFRHLLQVTGA
;
A
#
# COMPACT_ATOMS: atom_id res chain seq x y z
N PRO A 1 7.99 -6.76 -19.14
CA PRO A 1 8.70 -8.00 -19.50
C PRO A 1 7.94 -9.24 -19.00
N ARG A 2 8.26 -10.43 -19.52
CA ARG A 2 7.59 -11.69 -19.14
C ARG A 2 7.70 -12.05 -17.65
N THR A 3 8.66 -11.48 -16.95
CA THR A 3 8.87 -11.65 -15.50
C THR A 3 8.38 -10.44 -14.71
N GLY A 4 7.77 -9.48 -15.38
CA GLY A 4 7.20 -8.30 -14.74
C GLY A 4 5.90 -8.63 -14.01
N GLY A 5 5.63 -7.93 -12.93
CA GLY A 5 4.39 -8.02 -12.20
C GLY A 5 3.74 -6.65 -12.01
N VAL A 6 2.42 -6.64 -11.94
CA VAL A 6 1.59 -5.46 -11.65
C VAL A 6 0.54 -5.82 -10.61
N GLY A 7 0.06 -4.84 -9.87
CA GLY A 7 -0.93 -5.08 -8.81
C GLY A 7 -0.50 -4.48 -7.49
N SER A 8 -0.72 -5.20 -6.40
CA SER A 8 -0.46 -4.73 -5.03
C SER A 8 -1.19 -3.40 -4.72
N VAL A 9 -2.37 -3.20 -5.33
CA VAL A 9 -3.17 -1.98 -5.10
C VAL A 9 -3.85 -2.08 -3.75
N GLY A 10 -3.11 -1.69 -2.74
CA GLY A 10 -3.51 -1.74 -1.34
C GLY A 10 -2.55 -0.92 -0.48
N VAL A 11 -2.91 -0.76 0.79
CA VAL A 11 -2.13 -0.03 1.78
C VAL A 11 -2.00 -0.88 3.02
N ILE A 12 -0.81 -0.93 3.58
CA ILE A 12 -0.50 -1.67 4.80
C ILE A 12 0.29 -0.79 5.76
N THR A 13 -0.01 -0.91 7.04
CA THR A 13 0.86 -0.48 8.14
C THR A 13 0.97 -1.59 9.16
N MET A 14 1.90 -1.46 10.09
CA MET A 14 2.12 -2.47 11.12
C MET A 14 2.49 -1.77 12.43
N HIS A 15 1.89 -2.22 13.52
CA HIS A 15 2.30 -1.89 14.87
C HIS A 15 2.99 -3.10 15.49
N LEU A 16 4.16 -2.90 16.07
CA LEU A 16 4.89 -3.91 16.83
C LEU A 16 4.94 -3.47 18.30
N ASP A 17 4.45 -4.30 19.19
CA ASP A 17 4.41 -4.03 20.62
C ASP A 17 5.59 -4.71 21.33
N TRP A 18 6.50 -3.90 21.89
CA TRP A 18 7.66 -4.35 22.66
C TRP A 18 7.45 -4.25 24.17
N THR A 19 6.27 -3.84 24.64
CA THR A 19 6.06 -3.51 26.07
C THR A 19 6.33 -4.68 26.99
N GLN A 20 5.90 -5.88 26.63
CA GLN A 20 6.16 -7.08 27.41
C GLN A 20 7.66 -7.42 27.47
N ARG A 21 8.33 -7.39 26.31
CA ARG A 21 9.78 -7.68 26.22
C ARG A 21 10.62 -6.71 27.06
N ILE A 22 10.31 -5.44 26.98
CA ILE A 22 10.99 -4.37 27.74
C ILE A 22 10.81 -4.60 29.25
N LYS A 23 9.62 -4.98 29.66
CA LYS A 23 9.31 -5.31 31.06
C LYS A 23 10.10 -6.54 31.55
N GLU A 24 10.20 -7.58 30.72
CA GLU A 24 10.97 -8.79 31.04
C GLU A 24 12.46 -8.50 31.15
N ASP A 25 12.99 -7.59 30.32
CA ASP A 25 14.39 -7.14 30.36
C ASP A 25 14.66 -6.13 31.50
N GLY A 26 13.66 -5.84 32.35
CA GLY A 26 13.80 -4.94 33.51
C GLY A 26 13.93 -3.47 33.14
N LEU A 27 13.60 -3.09 31.92
CA LEU A 27 13.66 -1.73 31.43
C LEU A 27 12.33 -0.98 31.68
N LYS A 28 12.41 0.33 31.86
CA LYS A 28 11.25 1.22 31.94
C LYS A 28 11.35 2.30 30.90
N VAL A 29 10.38 2.35 30.01
CA VAL A 29 10.24 3.43 29.02
C VAL A 29 9.32 4.50 29.57
N THR A 30 9.74 5.74 29.51
CA THR A 30 8.91 6.91 29.82
C THR A 30 8.82 7.76 28.56
N ILE A 31 7.60 7.89 28.01
CA ILE A 31 7.34 8.69 26.82
C ILE A 31 6.86 10.08 27.28
N ILE A 32 7.55 11.12 26.82
CA ILE A 32 7.22 12.50 27.11
C ILE A 32 6.82 13.17 25.79
N THR A 33 5.58 13.68 25.72
CA THR A 33 5.03 14.26 24.49
C THR A 33 4.40 15.62 24.73
N PHE A 34 4.41 16.44 23.71
CA PHE A 34 3.48 17.54 23.55
C PHE A 34 2.40 17.09 22.54
N GLY A 35 1.16 16.98 23.02
CA GLY A 35 0.03 16.38 22.30
C GLY A 35 -0.21 14.92 22.71
N SER A 36 -1.40 14.64 23.22
CA SER A 36 -1.76 13.32 23.79
C SER A 36 -1.65 12.15 22.80
N ARG A 37 -1.91 12.41 21.52
CA ARG A 37 -1.89 11.40 20.45
C ARG A 37 -0.51 11.20 19.80
N LYS A 38 0.51 11.99 20.18
CA LYS A 38 1.82 11.99 19.49
C LYS A 38 2.57 10.66 19.59
N ALA A 39 2.29 9.87 20.61
CA ALA A 39 2.88 8.55 20.79
C ALA A 39 1.97 7.37 20.40
N GLU A 40 0.83 7.64 19.77
CA GLU A 40 0.00 6.58 19.18
C GLU A 40 0.81 5.84 18.11
N GLY A 41 0.73 4.51 18.12
CA GLY A 41 1.53 3.67 17.22
C GLY A 41 3.01 3.52 17.63
N SER A 42 3.46 4.10 18.76
CA SER A 42 4.79 3.83 19.29
C SER A 42 4.95 2.36 19.67
N PRO A 43 6.08 1.69 19.31
CA PRO A 43 6.32 0.30 19.67
C PRO A 43 6.57 0.10 21.17
N TYR A 44 6.71 1.19 21.92
CA TYR A 44 7.02 1.19 23.36
C TYR A 44 5.79 1.39 24.24
N ARG A 45 4.60 1.28 23.66
CA ARG A 45 3.32 1.28 24.39
C ARG A 45 2.32 0.38 23.67
N GLU A 46 1.39 -0.16 24.45
CA GLU A 46 0.26 -0.92 23.90
C GLU A 46 -0.57 -0.02 22.96
N LEU A 47 -1.05 -0.61 21.88
CA LEU A 47 -1.95 0.07 20.96
C LEU A 47 -3.37 0.06 21.54
N SER A 48 -3.92 1.23 21.84
CA SER A 48 -5.29 1.35 22.30
C SER A 48 -6.27 1.11 21.13
N GLU A 49 -7.51 0.71 21.46
CA GLU A 49 -8.58 0.56 20.45
C GLU A 49 -8.82 1.86 19.69
N GLU A 50 -8.82 3.02 20.38
CA GLU A 50 -8.98 4.33 19.76
C GLU A 50 -7.84 4.64 18.76
N ALA A 51 -6.60 4.32 19.12
CA ALA A 51 -5.46 4.51 18.22
C ALA A 51 -5.53 3.56 17.02
N LEU A 52 -5.94 2.31 17.23
CA LEU A 52 -6.15 1.34 16.15
C LEU A 52 -7.23 1.81 15.17
N GLU A 53 -8.37 2.28 15.67
CA GLU A 53 -9.45 2.82 14.84
C GLU A 53 -9.00 4.04 14.02
N ALA A 54 -8.24 4.96 14.62
CA ALA A 54 -7.71 6.12 13.93
C ALA A 54 -6.73 5.72 12.82
N ILE A 55 -5.80 4.81 13.09
CA ILE A 55 -4.86 4.28 12.10
C ILE A 55 -5.62 3.55 10.98
N GLN A 56 -6.61 2.72 11.32
CA GLN A 56 -7.43 2.02 10.32
C GLN A 56 -8.22 3.00 9.44
N HIS A 57 -8.75 4.07 10.03
CA HIS A 57 -9.42 5.13 9.25
C HIS A 57 -8.47 5.73 8.20
N ASP A 58 -7.25 6.06 8.58
CA ASP A 58 -6.26 6.65 7.68
C ASP A 58 -5.83 5.66 6.58
N ILE A 59 -5.63 4.39 6.92
CA ILE A 59 -5.33 3.32 5.97
C ILE A 59 -6.47 3.14 4.97
N ASN A 60 -7.71 3.17 5.42
CA ASN A 60 -8.88 3.07 4.54
C ASN A 60 -8.95 4.27 3.58
N ALA A 61 -8.73 5.49 4.09
CA ALA A 61 -8.74 6.71 3.27
C ALA A 61 -7.65 6.68 2.18
N MET A 62 -6.43 6.27 2.54
CA MET A 62 -5.33 6.09 1.58
C MET A 62 -5.63 4.97 0.58
N GLY A 63 -6.20 3.86 1.03
CA GLY A 63 -6.61 2.74 0.19
C GLY A 63 -7.65 3.15 -0.87
N GLU A 64 -8.69 3.88 -0.45
CA GLU A 64 -9.70 4.42 -1.36
C GLU A 64 -9.10 5.38 -2.39
N LEU A 65 -8.21 6.29 -1.95
CA LEU A 65 -7.52 7.20 -2.85
C LEU A 65 -6.69 6.45 -3.89
N PHE A 66 -5.95 5.43 -3.48
CA PHE A 66 -5.14 4.61 -4.37
C PHE A 66 -6.00 3.84 -5.38
N VAL A 67 -7.02 3.14 -4.91
CA VAL A 67 -7.96 2.39 -5.76
C VAL A 67 -8.61 3.30 -6.80
N ASN A 68 -9.13 4.46 -6.38
CA ASN A 68 -9.80 5.40 -7.27
C ASN A 68 -8.83 6.01 -8.29
N THR A 69 -7.59 6.25 -7.90
CA THR A 69 -6.55 6.76 -8.80
C THR A 69 -6.21 5.73 -9.88
N VAL A 70 -5.99 4.47 -9.50
CA VAL A 70 -5.74 3.38 -10.46
C VAL A 70 -6.95 3.17 -11.37
N ALA A 71 -8.15 3.10 -10.81
CA ALA A 71 -9.39 2.92 -11.55
C ALA A 71 -9.55 4.00 -12.63
N ARG A 72 -9.39 5.26 -12.26
CA ARG A 72 -9.45 6.40 -13.19
C ARG A 72 -8.39 6.30 -14.29
N ASN A 73 -7.15 6.04 -13.92
CA ASN A 73 -6.02 6.04 -14.86
C ASN A 73 -6.05 4.83 -15.81
N ARG A 74 -6.63 3.73 -15.37
CA ARG A 74 -6.79 2.50 -16.17
C ARG A 74 -8.14 2.39 -16.88
N GLY A 75 -9.06 3.34 -16.68
CA GLY A 75 -10.42 3.25 -17.21
C GLY A 75 -11.23 2.07 -16.67
N MET A 76 -10.92 1.63 -15.44
CA MET A 76 -11.54 0.48 -14.79
C MET A 76 -12.50 0.92 -13.69
N SER A 77 -13.43 0.05 -13.29
CA SER A 77 -14.24 0.35 -12.11
C SER A 77 -13.44 0.12 -10.82
N ALA A 78 -13.65 0.99 -9.81
CA ALA A 78 -13.04 0.83 -8.49
C ALA A 78 -13.35 -0.54 -7.86
N LYS A 79 -14.53 -1.11 -8.15
CA LYS A 79 -14.93 -2.43 -7.67
C LYS A 79 -14.01 -3.54 -8.20
N VAL A 80 -13.61 -3.48 -9.48
CA VAL A 80 -12.69 -4.45 -10.07
C VAL A 80 -11.33 -4.37 -9.37
N ILE A 81 -10.81 -3.17 -9.15
CA ILE A 81 -9.54 -2.97 -8.43
C ILE A 81 -9.63 -3.51 -6.99
N LYS A 82 -10.69 -3.19 -6.26
CA LYS A 82 -10.91 -3.70 -4.88
C LYS A 82 -10.99 -5.23 -4.83
N ASN A 83 -11.62 -5.84 -5.83
CA ASN A 83 -11.76 -7.30 -5.89
C ASN A 83 -10.43 -8.03 -6.07
N THR A 84 -9.36 -7.35 -6.53
CA THR A 84 -8.02 -7.94 -6.59
C THR A 84 -7.44 -8.25 -5.20
N GLN A 85 -7.97 -7.62 -4.15
CA GLN A 85 -7.48 -7.76 -2.77
C GLN A 85 -5.96 -7.56 -2.65
N ALA A 86 -5.44 -6.57 -3.39
CA ALA A 86 -4.02 -6.26 -3.50
C ALA A 86 -3.15 -7.42 -4.04
N ALA A 87 -3.73 -8.36 -4.79
CA ALA A 87 -2.94 -9.40 -5.45
C ALA A 87 -2.00 -8.81 -6.52
N CYS A 88 -0.91 -9.54 -6.78
CA CYS A 88 0.01 -9.25 -7.87
C CYS A 88 -0.23 -10.22 -9.02
N TYR A 89 -0.14 -9.72 -10.24
CA TYR A 89 -0.39 -10.46 -11.48
C TYR A 89 0.85 -10.41 -12.35
N MET A 90 1.30 -11.56 -12.83
CA MET A 90 2.50 -11.68 -13.66
C MET A 90 2.16 -11.49 -15.14
N ALA A 91 3.02 -10.77 -15.84
CA ALA A 91 3.03 -10.71 -17.31
C ALA A 91 1.63 -10.65 -17.95
N ALA A 92 1.22 -11.75 -18.62
CA ALA A 92 -0.03 -11.83 -19.36
C ALA A 92 -1.27 -11.67 -18.47
N ASP A 93 -1.25 -12.20 -17.23
CA ASP A 93 -2.35 -12.07 -16.27
C ASP A 93 -2.60 -10.60 -15.90
N GLY A 94 -1.51 -9.83 -15.83
CA GLY A 94 -1.58 -8.37 -15.58
C GLY A 94 -2.24 -7.60 -16.74
N VAL A 95 -2.05 -8.07 -17.97
CA VAL A 95 -2.73 -7.53 -19.15
C VAL A 95 -4.19 -7.94 -19.17
N GLU A 96 -4.47 -9.22 -18.91
CA GLU A 96 -5.84 -9.77 -18.90
C GLU A 96 -6.73 -9.04 -17.90
N ILE A 97 -6.22 -8.76 -16.70
CA ILE A 97 -6.98 -8.00 -15.68
C ILE A 97 -7.05 -6.49 -15.97
N GLY A 98 -6.30 -5.99 -16.95
CA GLY A 98 -6.31 -4.58 -17.36
C GLY A 98 -5.35 -3.67 -16.59
N LEU A 99 -4.48 -4.20 -15.74
CA LEU A 99 -3.49 -3.43 -14.98
C LEU A 99 -2.21 -3.14 -15.76
N ALA A 100 -1.97 -3.83 -16.87
CA ALA A 100 -0.92 -3.56 -17.83
C ALA A 100 -1.50 -3.46 -19.24
N ASP A 101 -0.75 -2.86 -20.17
CA ASP A 101 -1.19 -2.71 -21.56
C ASP A 101 -0.69 -3.85 -22.44
N GLU A 102 0.55 -4.27 -22.23
CA GLU A 102 1.20 -5.32 -23.02
C GLU A 102 2.36 -5.98 -22.28
N VAL A 103 2.79 -7.14 -22.79
CA VAL A 103 4.01 -7.82 -22.37
C VAL A 103 5.07 -7.65 -23.45
N CYS A 104 6.05 -6.80 -23.23
CA CYS A 104 7.11 -6.51 -24.20
C CYS A 104 8.49 -6.37 -23.54
N THR A 105 9.52 -6.20 -24.35
CA THR A 105 10.87 -5.88 -23.86
C THR A 105 10.94 -4.40 -23.41
N PRO A 106 11.85 -4.05 -22.49
CA PRO A 106 12.04 -2.64 -22.09
C PRO A 106 12.29 -1.69 -23.27
N ASP A 107 13.10 -2.11 -24.25
CA ASP A 107 13.37 -1.33 -25.44
C ASP A 107 12.12 -1.12 -26.32
N ALA A 108 11.25 -2.12 -26.41
CA ALA A 108 9.99 -2.00 -27.14
C ALA A 108 9.04 -1.05 -26.41
N ALA A 109 8.93 -1.17 -25.08
CA ALA A 109 8.12 -0.27 -24.27
C ALA A 109 8.59 1.19 -24.39
N PHE A 110 9.89 1.41 -24.35
CA PHE A 110 10.46 2.76 -24.53
C PHE A 110 10.18 3.36 -25.91
N ARG A 111 10.35 2.58 -26.98
CA ARG A 111 9.99 3.03 -28.33
C ARG A 111 8.50 3.37 -28.46
N HIS A 112 7.63 2.55 -27.88
CA HIS A 112 6.19 2.82 -27.85
C HIS A 112 5.88 4.12 -27.11
N LEU A 113 6.51 4.35 -25.96
CA LEU A 113 6.36 5.60 -25.21
C LEU A 113 6.73 6.82 -26.05
N LEU A 114 7.87 6.79 -26.74
CA LEU A 114 8.30 7.89 -27.61
C LEU A 114 7.28 8.15 -28.73
N GLN A 115 6.70 7.10 -29.32
CA GLN A 115 5.68 7.26 -30.36
C GLN A 115 4.40 7.91 -29.82
N VAL A 116 3.94 7.50 -28.64
CA VAL A 116 2.71 8.02 -28.04
C VAL A 116 2.87 9.46 -27.55
N THR A 117 4.04 9.82 -27.06
CA THR A 117 4.32 11.18 -26.54
C THR A 117 4.78 12.16 -27.61
N GLY A 118 5.10 11.71 -28.82
CA GLY A 118 5.61 12.54 -29.90
C GLY A 118 7.05 13.06 -29.68
N ALA A 119 7.80 12.37 -28.80
CA ALA A 119 9.18 12.73 -28.49
C ALA A 119 10.20 12.07 -29.43
#